data_a28b8c7dbab4f707e5304815f492a065
#
_entry.id   a28b8c7dbab4f707e5304815f492a065
#
_cell.length_a   1.000
_cell.length_b   1.000
_cell.length_c   1.000
_cell.angle_alpha   90.00
_cell.angle_beta   90.00
_cell.angle_gamma   90.00
#
_symmetry.space_group_name_H-M   'P 1'
#
loop_
_entity.id
_entity.type
_entity.pdbx_description
1 polymer ?
#
loop_
_entity_poly.entity_id
_entity_poly.type
_entity_poly.pdbx_seq_one_letter_code
_entity_poly.pdbx_strand_id
1 'polypeptide(L)'
;VGEAIGMISAQSIGEPGTQLTMRTFHVGGTASVKQESQIVSNSEGTLKIVNTNLIKDSKNNQIVMGRNTEISIEDDNGLQVASYKVPYGSKLFFENEEKIKKGSKICEWDPYTTPVIAEKDGIVNYVDLIDGVSIAETVDDATGISTKAVVDWKTQSKNTDLKPRITLRDEKGNVIKKADDNEARYYLVPDSILSVKDGTKISAGDVIARLPKETTKTKDITGGLPRVAELFEARKAKDSAIIAENDGSVIFGKEVRGKQRVTIEAGNGDTSSYLIPKGKHINFNQGEKIKKG
;
A
#
# COMPACT_ATOMS: atom_id res chain seq x y z
N VAL A 1 7.70 -5.64 -38.10
CA VAL A 1 6.60 -4.77 -38.60
C VAL A 1 5.80 -5.54 -39.62
N GLY A 2 4.44 -5.55 -39.55
CA GLY A 2 3.56 -6.30 -40.45
C GLY A 2 3.01 -7.62 -39.89
N GLU A 3 3.39 -8.04 -38.72
CA GLU A 3 2.80 -9.21 -38.03
C GLU A 3 1.33 -8.94 -37.65
N ALA A 4 0.44 -9.88 -37.91
CA ALA A 4 -0.97 -9.77 -37.58
C ALA A 4 -1.25 -10.13 -36.11
N ILE A 5 -0.71 -9.39 -35.17
CA ILE A 5 -0.73 -9.68 -33.72
C ILE A 5 -2.17 -9.81 -33.21
N GLY A 6 -3.07 -8.93 -33.64
CA GLY A 6 -4.47 -8.96 -33.21
C GLY A 6 -5.20 -10.25 -33.63
N MET A 7 -4.92 -10.74 -34.81
CA MET A 7 -5.50 -12.01 -35.32
C MET A 7 -4.91 -13.21 -34.55
N ILE A 8 -3.61 -13.24 -34.33
CA ILE A 8 -2.94 -14.30 -33.56
C ILE A 8 -3.51 -14.34 -32.13
N SER A 9 -3.65 -13.18 -31.48
CA SER A 9 -4.24 -13.09 -30.15
C SER A 9 -5.68 -13.58 -30.11
N ALA A 10 -6.51 -13.18 -31.07
CA ALA A 10 -7.90 -13.61 -31.17
C ALA A 10 -8.02 -15.12 -31.37
N GLN A 11 -7.18 -15.70 -32.25
CA GLN A 11 -7.14 -17.16 -32.47
C GLN A 11 -6.69 -17.90 -31.21
N SER A 12 -5.64 -17.42 -30.52
CA SER A 12 -5.14 -18.04 -29.29
C SER A 12 -6.15 -18.00 -28.14
N ILE A 13 -6.96 -16.95 -28.03
CA ILE A 13 -8.02 -16.83 -27.04
C ILE A 13 -9.24 -17.68 -27.40
N GLY A 14 -9.59 -17.75 -28.69
CA GLY A 14 -10.79 -18.40 -29.17
C GLY A 14 -10.63 -19.89 -29.46
N GLU A 15 -9.42 -20.38 -29.76
CA GLU A 15 -9.16 -21.77 -30.05
C GLU A 15 -9.69 -22.74 -28.98
N PRO A 16 -9.43 -22.55 -27.68
CA PRO A 16 -9.94 -23.43 -26.65
C PRO A 16 -11.43 -23.21 -26.28
N GLY A 17 -12.21 -22.57 -27.16
CA GLY A 17 -13.58 -22.18 -26.86
C GLY A 17 -14.50 -23.37 -26.49
N THR A 18 -14.28 -24.57 -27.03
CA THR A 18 -15.02 -25.78 -26.68
C THR A 18 -14.66 -26.35 -25.31
N GLN A 19 -13.50 -25.97 -24.75
CA GLN A 19 -13.00 -26.40 -23.44
C GLN A 19 -13.37 -25.40 -22.35
N LEU A 20 -13.86 -24.20 -22.71
CA LEU A 20 -14.23 -23.16 -21.79
C LEU A 20 -15.62 -23.41 -21.20
N THR A 21 -15.77 -23.19 -19.90
CA THR A 21 -17.05 -23.32 -19.22
C THR A 21 -17.89 -22.06 -19.34
N MET A 22 -19.22 -22.23 -19.39
CA MET A 22 -20.17 -21.11 -19.37
C MET A 22 -20.25 -20.41 -18.00
N ARG A 23 -19.80 -21.06 -16.95
CA ARG A 23 -19.83 -20.54 -15.58
C ARG A 23 -18.42 -20.30 -15.08
N THR A 24 -18.27 -19.24 -14.30
CA THR A 24 -17.06 -19.03 -13.49
C THR A 24 -17.01 -20.11 -12.40
N PHE A 25 -15.89 -20.82 -12.30
CA PHE A 25 -15.67 -21.70 -11.17
C PHE A 25 -15.27 -20.86 -9.96
N HIS A 26 -16.04 -20.98 -8.88
CA HIS A 26 -15.57 -20.57 -7.57
C HIS A 26 -14.52 -21.59 -7.14
N VAL A 27 -13.27 -21.17 -7.10
CA VAL A 27 -12.21 -21.99 -6.54
C VAL A 27 -12.40 -22.03 -5.01
N GLY A 28 -13.26 -22.93 -4.57
CA GLY A 28 -13.45 -23.29 -3.17
C GLY A 28 -12.34 -24.20 -2.66
N GLY A 29 -11.10 -23.76 -2.84
CA GLY A 29 -9.94 -24.44 -2.31
C GLY A 29 -9.04 -23.42 -1.64
N THR A 30 -8.93 -23.47 -0.33
CA THR A 30 -7.90 -22.78 0.44
C THR A 30 -6.54 -23.35 0.08
N ALA A 31 -6.01 -23.00 -1.08
CA ALA A 31 -4.59 -23.04 -1.28
C ALA A 31 -4.01 -21.96 -0.37
N SER A 32 -3.61 -22.33 0.84
CA SER A 32 -2.85 -21.46 1.71
C SER A 32 -1.49 -21.23 1.05
N VAL A 33 -1.43 -20.21 0.20
CA VAL A 33 -0.15 -19.69 -0.29
C VAL A 33 0.55 -19.19 0.95
N LYS A 34 1.63 -19.88 1.33
CA LYS A 34 2.47 -19.45 2.45
C LYS A 34 3.04 -18.08 2.04
N GLN A 35 2.45 -17.01 2.57
CA GLN A 35 2.89 -15.66 2.25
C GLN A 35 4.25 -15.44 2.91
N GLU A 36 5.22 -15.04 2.11
CA GLU A 36 6.52 -14.66 2.62
C GLU A 36 6.39 -13.44 3.52
N SER A 37 7.00 -13.50 4.70
CA SER A 37 7.00 -12.43 5.70
C SER A 37 8.39 -11.86 5.96
N GLN A 38 9.41 -12.37 5.28
CA GLN A 38 10.80 -11.98 5.46
C GLN A 38 11.61 -12.17 4.18
N ILE A 39 12.65 -11.36 4.02
CA ILE A 39 13.68 -11.57 3.01
C ILE A 39 14.95 -12.05 3.70
N VAL A 40 15.47 -13.17 3.20
CA VAL A 40 16.73 -13.77 3.66
C VAL A 40 17.73 -13.68 2.51
N SER A 41 18.96 -13.27 2.80
CA SER A 41 20.01 -13.18 1.78
C SER A 41 20.39 -14.56 1.26
N ASN A 42 20.37 -14.71 -0.06
CA ASN A 42 20.86 -15.91 -0.75
C ASN A 42 22.37 -15.83 -1.06
N SER A 43 22.96 -14.65 -0.93
CA SER A 43 24.35 -14.35 -1.26
C SER A 43 25.00 -13.56 -0.13
N GLU A 44 26.30 -13.59 -0.05
CA GLU A 44 27.10 -12.69 0.79
C GLU A 44 27.54 -11.47 -0.02
N GLY A 45 27.75 -10.34 0.65
CA GLY A 45 28.15 -9.09 0.01
C GLY A 45 27.85 -7.87 0.83
N THR A 46 27.97 -6.70 0.24
CA THR A 46 27.63 -5.41 0.83
C THR A 46 26.23 -5.02 0.44
N LEU A 47 25.40 -4.69 1.43
CA LEU A 47 24.03 -4.29 1.25
C LEU A 47 23.97 -2.81 0.82
N LYS A 48 23.25 -2.53 -0.27
CA LYS A 48 23.02 -1.18 -0.75
C LYS A 48 21.51 -0.93 -0.87
N ILE A 49 21.05 0.10 -0.20
CA ILE A 49 19.64 0.46 -0.19
C ILE A 49 19.41 1.61 -1.17
N VAL A 50 18.53 1.40 -2.12
CA VAL A 50 18.15 2.40 -3.12
C VAL A 50 16.77 2.97 -2.78
N ASN A 51 16.57 4.27 -3.01
CA ASN A 51 15.34 5.00 -2.65
C ASN A 51 15.05 4.96 -1.14
N THR A 52 16.03 5.40 -0.35
CA THR A 52 15.97 5.40 1.11
C THR A 52 15.00 6.43 1.66
N ASN A 53 13.79 6.01 2.00
CA ASN A 53 12.93 6.74 2.92
C ASN A 53 12.74 5.86 4.15
N LEU A 54 13.62 6.02 5.13
CA LEU A 54 13.67 5.22 6.34
C LEU A 54 13.38 6.10 7.55
N ILE A 55 12.59 5.58 8.48
CA ILE A 55 12.33 6.22 9.78
C ILE A 55 12.69 5.22 10.88
N LYS A 56 13.20 5.72 12.01
CA LYS A 56 13.44 4.91 13.20
C LYS A 56 12.21 4.96 14.09
N ASP A 57 11.75 3.77 14.51
CA ASP A 57 10.65 3.65 15.47
C ASP A 57 11.11 3.94 16.91
N SER A 58 10.17 3.95 17.85
CA SER A 58 10.44 4.12 19.29
C SER A 58 11.40 3.08 19.89
N LYS A 59 11.59 1.94 19.19
CA LYS A 59 12.51 0.85 19.57
C LYS A 59 13.82 0.88 18.81
N ASN A 60 14.10 1.97 18.09
CA ASN A 60 15.29 2.18 17.26
C ASN A 60 15.43 1.20 16.07
N ASN A 61 14.33 0.54 15.63
CA ASN A 61 14.34 -0.25 14.41
C ASN A 61 14.17 0.66 13.20
N GLN A 62 14.83 0.34 12.10
CA GLN A 62 14.65 1.04 10.84
C GLN A 62 13.39 0.51 10.13
N ILE A 63 12.46 1.41 9.83
CA ILE A 63 11.22 1.09 9.14
C ILE A 63 11.21 1.74 7.77
N VAL A 64 10.86 0.95 6.76
CA VAL A 64 10.78 1.40 5.37
C VAL A 64 9.49 2.17 5.14
N MET A 65 9.61 3.45 4.82
CA MET A 65 8.49 4.33 4.45
C MET A 65 8.34 4.46 2.92
N GLY A 66 9.39 4.14 2.18
CA GLY A 66 9.36 4.12 0.71
C GLY A 66 8.62 2.89 0.21
N ARG A 67 7.81 3.07 -0.84
CA ARG A 67 7.10 1.94 -1.48
C ARG A 67 7.90 1.32 -2.63
N ASN A 68 8.87 2.05 -3.14
CA ASN A 68 9.79 1.61 -4.19
C ASN A 68 11.22 1.39 -3.66
N THR A 69 11.34 1.01 -2.40
CA THR A 69 12.64 0.70 -1.81
C THR A 69 13.14 -0.62 -2.36
N GLU A 70 14.33 -0.59 -2.94
CA GLU A 70 15.04 -1.77 -3.41
C GLU A 70 16.32 -1.94 -2.60
N ILE A 71 16.61 -3.17 -2.27
CA ILE A 71 17.86 -3.57 -1.64
C ILE A 71 18.64 -4.38 -2.65
N SER A 72 19.84 -3.93 -2.97
CA SER A 72 20.81 -4.69 -3.77
C SER A 72 21.93 -5.21 -2.90
N ILE A 73 22.44 -6.37 -3.26
CA ILE A 73 23.64 -6.95 -2.66
C ILE A 73 24.73 -6.86 -3.72
N GLU A 74 25.80 -6.17 -3.39
CA GLU A 74 26.97 -6.00 -4.24
C GLU A 74 28.13 -6.85 -3.71
N ASP A 75 28.82 -7.52 -4.61
CA ASP A 75 30.07 -8.25 -4.32
C ASP A 75 31.22 -7.27 -4.09
N ASP A 76 32.35 -7.75 -3.58
CA ASP A 76 33.59 -6.95 -3.38
C ASP A 76 34.10 -6.28 -4.67
N ASN A 77 33.66 -6.73 -5.84
CA ASN A 77 33.94 -6.12 -7.15
C ASN A 77 32.92 -5.03 -7.57
N GLY A 78 31.94 -4.74 -6.77
CA GLY A 78 30.85 -3.77 -7.09
C GLY A 78 29.80 -4.30 -8.07
N LEU A 79 29.78 -5.61 -8.35
CA LEU A 79 28.75 -6.24 -9.16
C LEU A 79 27.53 -6.57 -8.31
N GLN A 80 26.35 -6.20 -8.81
CA GLN A 80 25.08 -6.54 -8.18
C GLN A 80 24.82 -8.04 -8.33
N VAL A 81 24.83 -8.78 -7.22
CA VAL A 81 24.60 -10.22 -7.15
C VAL A 81 23.13 -10.55 -6.97
N ALA A 82 22.41 -9.74 -6.18
CA ALA A 82 20.99 -9.92 -5.94
C ALA A 82 20.28 -8.57 -5.76
N SER A 83 18.99 -8.54 -6.08
CA SER A 83 18.12 -7.39 -5.82
C SER A 83 16.78 -7.86 -5.26
N TYR A 84 16.30 -7.16 -4.25
CA TYR A 84 15.05 -7.46 -3.57
C TYR A 84 14.21 -6.19 -3.44
N LYS A 85 12.92 -6.27 -3.77
CA LYS A 85 11.95 -5.21 -3.47
C LYS A 85 11.46 -5.36 -2.05
N VAL A 86 11.54 -4.28 -1.28
CA VAL A 86 11.13 -4.27 0.12
C VAL A 86 9.76 -3.62 0.25
N PRO A 87 8.79 -4.33 0.84
CA PRO A 87 7.45 -3.78 1.07
C PRO A 87 7.46 -2.61 2.06
N TYR A 88 6.53 -1.67 1.89
CA TYR A 88 6.27 -0.59 2.84
C TYR A 88 5.95 -1.15 4.24
N GLY A 89 6.50 -0.51 5.25
CA GLY A 89 6.33 -0.92 6.65
C GLY A 89 7.20 -2.07 7.10
N SER A 90 8.13 -2.54 6.25
CA SER A 90 9.10 -3.56 6.63
C SER A 90 10.11 -3.03 7.63
N LYS A 91 10.50 -3.88 8.59
CA LYS A 91 11.60 -3.62 9.50
C LYS A 91 12.90 -4.11 8.87
N LEU A 92 13.90 -3.25 8.82
CA LEU A 92 15.24 -3.58 8.37
C LEU A 92 16.13 -3.92 9.56
N PHE A 93 16.97 -4.93 9.39
CA PHE A 93 17.91 -5.39 10.43
C PHE A 93 19.37 -4.96 10.16
N PHE A 94 19.66 -4.41 8.99
CA PHE A 94 20.98 -3.97 8.56
C PHE A 94 20.91 -2.52 8.08
N GLU A 95 22.03 -1.82 8.23
CA GLU A 95 22.21 -0.47 7.72
C GLU A 95 22.72 -0.49 6.27
N ASN A 96 22.64 0.68 5.60
CA ASN A 96 23.22 0.82 4.27
C ASN A 96 24.73 0.63 4.31
N GLU A 97 25.28 -0.05 3.32
CA GLU A 97 26.71 -0.38 3.18
C GLU A 97 27.24 -1.39 4.23
N GLU A 98 26.38 -2.08 4.94
CA GLU A 98 26.76 -3.13 5.86
C GLU A 98 27.02 -4.46 5.13
N LYS A 99 28.07 -5.20 5.55
CA LYS A 99 28.38 -6.52 5.02
C LYS A 99 27.44 -7.58 5.61
N ILE A 100 26.79 -8.32 4.74
CA ILE A 100 25.86 -9.39 5.09
C ILE A 100 26.39 -10.75 4.66
N LYS A 101 26.04 -11.77 5.43
CA LYS A 101 26.37 -13.17 5.12
C LYS A 101 25.18 -13.85 4.47
N LYS A 102 25.45 -14.89 3.69
CA LYS A 102 24.40 -15.78 3.18
C LYS A 102 23.56 -16.34 4.34
N GLY A 103 22.25 -16.29 4.19
CA GLY A 103 21.29 -16.73 5.22
C GLY A 103 20.91 -15.66 6.26
N SER A 104 21.48 -14.45 6.18
CA SER A 104 21.09 -13.34 7.05
C SER A 104 19.68 -12.84 6.71
N LYS A 105 18.87 -12.59 7.74
CA LYS A 105 17.54 -12.02 7.61
C LYS A 105 17.66 -10.51 7.40
N ILE A 106 17.35 -10.04 6.19
CA ILE A 106 17.52 -8.63 5.80
C ILE A 106 16.37 -7.79 6.33
N CYS A 107 15.15 -8.23 6.06
CA CYS A 107 13.95 -7.52 6.51
C CYS A 107 12.80 -8.47 6.84
N GLU A 108 11.83 -7.92 7.57
CA GLU A 108 10.60 -8.62 7.98
C GLU A 108 9.40 -7.70 7.87
N TRP A 109 8.25 -8.23 7.48
CA TRP A 109 6.98 -7.51 7.42
C TRP A 109 5.79 -8.41 7.75
N ASP A 110 4.66 -7.79 8.04
CA ASP A 110 3.39 -8.49 8.18
C ASP A 110 2.73 -8.67 6.80
N PRO A 111 2.57 -9.89 6.30
CA PRO A 111 1.96 -10.12 5.01
C PRO A 111 0.43 -9.91 5.03
N TYR A 112 -0.22 -9.95 6.19
CA TYR A 112 -1.67 -9.90 6.33
C TYR A 112 -2.22 -8.50 6.52
N THR A 113 -1.39 -7.56 6.98
CA THR A 113 -1.82 -6.18 7.22
C THR A 113 -0.89 -5.18 6.53
N THR A 114 -1.44 -4.02 6.20
CA THR A 114 -0.66 -2.87 5.76
C THR A 114 -0.66 -1.86 6.92
N PRO A 115 0.50 -1.56 7.52
CA PRO A 115 0.55 -0.60 8.61
C PRO A 115 0.36 0.84 8.09
N VAL A 116 -0.34 1.65 8.86
CA VAL A 116 -0.32 3.11 8.74
C VAL A 116 0.67 3.62 9.76
N ILE A 117 1.75 4.25 9.32
CA ILE A 117 2.90 4.61 10.15
C ILE A 117 2.93 6.11 10.37
N ALA A 118 3.25 6.55 11.59
CA ALA A 118 3.46 7.94 11.92
C ALA A 118 4.72 8.49 11.24
N GLU A 119 4.61 9.60 10.54
CA GLU A 119 5.76 10.26 9.91
C GLU A 119 6.47 11.22 10.86
N LYS A 120 5.81 11.65 11.94
CA LYS A 120 6.33 12.59 12.94
C LYS A 120 5.89 12.21 14.34
N ASP A 121 6.65 12.68 15.31
CA ASP A 121 6.28 12.58 16.73
C ASP A 121 5.05 13.44 17.00
N GLY A 122 4.17 13.00 17.90
CA GLY A 122 3.02 13.78 18.26
C GLY A 122 2.05 13.07 19.18
N ILE A 123 0.97 13.76 19.52
CA ILE A 123 -0.12 13.25 20.32
C ILE A 123 -1.27 12.87 19.38
N VAL A 124 -1.73 11.64 19.49
CA VAL A 124 -2.85 11.09 18.73
C VAL A 124 -4.13 11.81 19.09
N ASN A 125 -4.86 12.27 18.10
CA ASN A 125 -6.21 12.82 18.29
C ASN A 125 -7.16 12.20 17.27
N TYR A 126 -8.24 11.61 17.78
CA TYR A 126 -9.28 11.02 16.99
C TYR A 126 -10.22 12.10 16.46
N VAL A 127 -10.53 12.06 15.17
CA VAL A 127 -11.47 12.96 14.52
C VAL A 127 -12.49 12.13 13.74
N ASP A 128 -13.78 12.38 14.00
CA ASP A 128 -14.90 11.63 13.42
C ASP A 128 -14.86 10.11 13.73
N LEU A 129 -14.14 9.72 14.79
CA LEU A 129 -14.04 8.37 15.31
C LEU A 129 -14.93 8.26 16.55
N ILE A 130 -16.19 7.87 16.36
CA ILE A 130 -17.25 7.83 17.39
C ILE A 130 -17.54 6.37 17.71
N ASP A 131 -17.45 6.00 18.98
CA ASP A 131 -17.77 4.63 19.43
C ASP A 131 -19.25 4.30 19.12
N GLY A 132 -19.50 3.14 18.54
CA GLY A 132 -20.81 2.66 18.13
C GLY A 132 -21.31 3.20 16.77
N VAL A 133 -20.65 4.18 16.17
CA VAL A 133 -21.03 4.74 14.85
C VAL A 133 -19.95 4.46 13.80
N SER A 134 -18.72 4.88 14.06
CA SER A 134 -17.57 4.70 13.15
C SER A 134 -16.50 3.77 13.72
N ILE A 135 -16.56 3.45 15.03
CA ILE A 135 -15.72 2.47 15.68
C ILE A 135 -16.58 1.41 16.35
N ALA A 136 -16.24 0.15 16.18
CA ALA A 136 -16.73 -0.96 16.96
C ALA A 136 -15.57 -1.62 17.71
N GLU A 137 -15.84 -2.02 18.95
CA GLU A 137 -14.93 -2.82 19.73
C GLU A 137 -15.24 -4.29 19.46
N THR A 138 -14.28 -4.99 18.88
CA THR A 138 -14.33 -6.42 18.65
C THR A 138 -13.42 -7.11 19.65
N VAL A 139 -13.98 -8.04 20.42
CA VAL A 139 -13.21 -8.91 21.31
C VAL A 139 -12.88 -10.15 20.53
N ASP A 140 -11.60 -10.50 20.45
CA ASP A 140 -11.15 -11.75 19.86
C ASP A 140 -11.40 -12.86 20.92
N ASP A 141 -12.34 -13.74 20.63
CA ASP A 141 -12.76 -14.83 21.54
C ASP A 141 -11.60 -15.80 21.88
N ALA A 142 -10.58 -15.88 21.02
CA ALA A 142 -9.44 -16.78 21.22
C ALA A 142 -8.36 -16.20 22.14
N THR A 143 -8.15 -14.88 22.06
CA THR A 143 -7.07 -14.18 22.78
C THR A 143 -7.59 -13.31 23.94
N GLY A 144 -8.90 -13.01 23.98
CA GLY A 144 -9.51 -12.10 24.94
C GLY A 144 -9.07 -10.64 24.78
N ILE A 145 -8.36 -10.31 23.68
CA ILE A 145 -7.88 -8.96 23.41
C ILE A 145 -8.98 -8.16 22.71
N SER A 146 -9.35 -7.04 23.31
CA SER A 146 -10.28 -6.10 22.72
C SER A 146 -9.52 -5.23 21.71
N THR A 147 -9.97 -5.24 20.47
CA THR A 147 -9.45 -4.40 19.39
C THR A 147 -10.53 -3.46 18.88
N LYS A 148 -10.16 -2.19 18.67
CA LYS A 148 -11.05 -1.20 18.07
C LYS A 148 -10.85 -1.21 16.55
N ALA A 149 -11.92 -1.49 15.82
CA ALA A 149 -11.94 -1.48 14.36
C ALA A 149 -12.88 -0.38 13.85
N VAL A 150 -12.53 0.23 12.73
CA VAL A 150 -13.37 1.20 12.04
C VAL A 150 -14.45 0.45 11.27
N VAL A 151 -15.70 0.80 11.52
CA VAL A 151 -16.88 0.19 10.87
C VAL A 151 -17.29 1.04 9.66
N ASP A 152 -17.98 0.42 8.70
CA ASP A 152 -18.58 1.18 7.59
C ASP A 152 -19.73 2.04 8.06
N TRP A 153 -19.42 3.29 8.42
CA TRP A 153 -20.39 4.28 8.92
C TRP A 153 -21.40 4.73 7.85
N LYS A 154 -21.11 4.50 6.56
CA LYS A 154 -21.98 4.91 5.46
C LYS A 154 -23.26 4.08 5.41
N THR A 155 -23.21 2.85 5.89
CA THR A 155 -24.35 1.94 5.93
C THR A 155 -25.20 2.13 7.17
N GLN A 156 -24.64 2.62 8.28
CA GLN A 156 -25.31 2.68 9.58
C GLN A 156 -25.93 4.03 9.91
N SER A 157 -25.49 5.12 9.30
CA SER A 157 -25.93 6.47 9.64
C SER A 157 -26.44 7.23 8.41
N LYS A 158 -27.59 7.91 8.56
CA LYS A 158 -28.10 8.86 7.56
C LYS A 158 -27.23 10.12 7.42
N ASN A 159 -26.29 10.36 8.34
CA ASN A 159 -25.31 11.44 8.30
C ASN A 159 -23.99 10.94 7.70
N THR A 160 -23.88 11.02 6.40
CA THR A 160 -22.80 10.45 5.60
C THR A 160 -21.53 11.30 5.49
N ASP A 161 -21.45 12.44 6.17
CA ASP A 161 -20.31 13.36 6.05
C ASP A 161 -19.14 13.09 6.99
N LEU A 162 -19.21 12.02 7.80
CA LEU A 162 -18.11 11.62 8.66
C LEU A 162 -16.89 11.19 7.83
N LYS A 163 -15.73 11.66 8.25
CA LYS A 163 -14.41 11.32 7.66
C LYS A 163 -13.49 10.83 8.75
N PRO A 164 -13.63 9.56 9.18
CA PRO A 164 -12.80 8.97 10.22
C PRO A 164 -11.33 9.14 9.91
N ARG A 165 -10.60 9.82 10.80
CA ARG A 165 -9.17 10.07 10.65
C ARG A 165 -8.51 10.25 11.99
N ILE A 166 -7.22 9.99 12.01
CA ILE A 166 -6.32 10.32 13.12
C ILE A 166 -5.51 11.53 12.72
N THR A 167 -5.38 12.48 13.62
CA THR A 167 -4.51 13.65 13.46
C THR A 167 -3.44 13.63 14.54
N LEU A 168 -2.23 14.07 14.22
CA LEU A 168 -1.18 14.27 15.19
C LEU A 168 -1.14 15.73 15.62
N ARG A 169 -1.12 15.95 16.94
CA ARG A 169 -1.05 17.29 17.54
C ARG A 169 0.23 17.46 18.35
N ASP A 170 0.67 18.69 18.43
CA ASP A 170 1.73 19.09 19.35
C ASP A 170 1.20 19.25 20.79
N GLU A 171 2.08 19.52 21.75
CA GLU A 171 1.70 19.74 23.15
C GLU A 171 0.83 21.01 23.34
N LYS A 172 0.76 21.88 22.33
CA LYS A 172 -0.09 23.08 22.32
C LYS A 172 -1.45 22.84 21.69
N GLY A 173 -1.73 21.63 21.19
CA GLY A 173 -2.98 21.25 20.55
C GLY A 173 -3.09 21.58 19.06
N ASN A 174 -2.06 22.14 18.43
CA ASN A 174 -2.06 22.41 17.00
C ASN A 174 -1.76 21.15 16.20
N VAL A 175 -2.35 21.02 15.03
CA VAL A 175 -2.06 19.90 14.13
C VAL A 175 -0.66 20.04 13.58
N ILE A 176 0.13 18.98 13.70
CA ILE A 176 1.51 18.94 13.21
C ILE A 176 1.49 18.86 11.67
N LYS A 177 2.43 19.56 11.04
CA LYS A 177 2.63 19.48 9.60
C LYS A 177 3.62 18.37 9.26
N LYS A 178 3.32 17.61 8.22
CA LYS A 178 4.22 16.64 7.60
C LYS A 178 5.40 17.36 6.92
N ALA A 179 6.29 16.57 6.32
CA ALA A 179 7.39 17.11 5.51
C ALA A 179 6.91 17.93 4.30
N ASP A 180 5.70 17.64 3.81
CA ASP A 180 5.06 18.25 2.62
C ASP A 180 4.26 19.52 2.95
N ASP A 181 4.44 20.11 4.13
CA ASP A 181 3.64 21.23 4.65
C ASP A 181 2.13 20.93 4.81
N ASN A 182 1.70 19.72 4.51
CA ASN A 182 0.35 19.23 4.76
C ASN A 182 0.17 18.84 6.24
N GLU A 183 -1.04 18.98 6.77
CA GLU A 183 -1.34 18.54 8.12
C GLU A 183 -1.20 17.01 8.25
N ALA A 184 -0.66 16.53 9.37
CA ALA A 184 -0.53 15.11 9.69
C ALA A 184 -1.90 14.48 9.97
N ARG A 185 -2.64 14.24 8.91
CA ARG A 185 -3.97 13.61 8.90
C ARG A 185 -3.88 12.24 8.25
N TYR A 186 -4.29 11.21 8.96
CA TYR A 186 -4.32 9.82 8.49
C TYR A 186 -5.78 9.37 8.38
N TYR A 187 -6.30 9.32 7.15
CA TYR A 187 -7.66 8.87 6.89
C TYR A 187 -7.72 7.36 7.04
N LEU A 188 -8.76 6.90 7.72
CA LEU A 188 -9.00 5.48 7.95
C LEU A 188 -10.10 4.98 7.02
N VAL A 189 -9.93 3.76 6.56
CA VAL A 189 -10.94 3.05 5.78
C VAL A 189 -11.69 2.06 6.67
N PRO A 190 -12.89 1.60 6.29
CA PRO A 190 -13.57 0.52 6.99
C PRO A 190 -12.64 -0.68 7.19
N ASP A 191 -12.85 -1.42 8.26
CA ASP A 191 -12.05 -2.57 8.72
C ASP A 191 -10.62 -2.22 9.18
N SER A 192 -10.24 -0.94 9.25
CA SER A 192 -8.96 -0.53 9.85
C SER A 192 -8.92 -0.82 11.34
N ILE A 193 -7.92 -1.53 11.80
CA ILE A 193 -7.69 -1.85 13.22
C ILE A 193 -6.83 -0.76 13.83
N LEU A 194 -7.32 -0.11 14.87
CA LEU A 194 -6.60 0.95 15.58
C LEU A 194 -5.54 0.33 16.51
N SER A 195 -4.29 0.76 16.38
CA SER A 195 -3.17 0.30 17.20
C SER A 195 -2.83 1.23 18.37
N VAL A 196 -3.35 2.46 18.35
CA VAL A 196 -3.07 3.50 19.33
C VAL A 196 -4.38 4.05 19.90
N LYS A 197 -4.34 4.51 21.16
CA LYS A 197 -5.49 5.15 21.83
C LYS A 197 -5.45 6.66 21.62
N ASP A 198 -6.62 7.30 21.71
CA ASP A 198 -6.71 8.76 21.71
C ASP A 198 -5.91 9.38 22.85
N GLY A 199 -5.23 10.50 22.59
CA GLY A 199 -4.37 11.18 23.56
C GLY A 199 -3.00 10.52 23.81
N THR A 200 -2.68 9.40 23.18
CA THR A 200 -1.37 8.73 23.35
C THR A 200 -0.26 9.50 22.61
N LYS A 201 0.88 9.69 23.24
CA LYS A 201 2.08 10.23 22.59
C LYS A 201 2.77 9.11 21.82
N ILE A 202 3.03 9.35 20.54
CA ILE A 202 3.68 8.41 19.63
C ILE A 202 4.90 9.06 18.99
N SER A 203 5.86 8.22 18.59
CA SER A 203 7.06 8.63 17.86
C SER A 203 6.91 8.36 16.36
N ALA A 204 7.72 9.05 15.56
CA ALA A 204 7.84 8.74 14.15
C ALA A 204 8.22 7.26 13.98
N GLY A 205 7.64 6.59 12.99
CA GLY A 205 7.85 5.15 12.78
C GLY A 205 6.86 4.24 13.53
N ASP A 206 6.12 4.73 14.52
CA ASP A 206 5.13 3.91 15.22
C ASP A 206 3.89 3.65 14.36
N VAL A 207 3.31 2.44 14.51
CA VAL A 207 2.11 2.04 13.77
C VAL A 207 0.87 2.63 14.43
N ILE A 208 0.16 3.48 13.71
CA ILE A 208 -1.08 4.14 14.15
C ILE A 208 -2.29 3.21 13.98
N ALA A 209 -2.39 2.59 12.81
CA ALA A 209 -3.47 1.68 12.45
C ALA A 209 -2.94 0.58 11.53
N ARG A 210 -3.67 -0.52 11.44
CA ARG A 210 -3.40 -1.62 10.52
C ARG A 210 -4.61 -1.82 9.62
N LEU A 211 -4.37 -1.82 8.32
CA LEU A 211 -5.35 -2.16 7.33
C LEU A 211 -5.21 -3.65 7.01
N PRO A 212 -6.20 -4.49 7.32
CA PRO A 212 -6.16 -5.86 6.88
C PRO A 212 -6.07 -5.86 5.35
N LYS A 213 -5.06 -6.51 4.82
CA LYS A 213 -5.07 -6.86 3.41
C LYS A 213 -6.23 -7.83 3.27
N GLU A 214 -7.21 -7.49 2.43
CA GLU A 214 -8.17 -8.49 2.03
C GLU A 214 -7.35 -9.69 1.50
N THR A 215 -7.14 -10.67 2.38
CA THR A 215 -6.81 -12.01 1.91
C THR A 215 -7.93 -12.30 0.95
N THR A 216 -7.62 -12.42 -0.30
CA THR A 216 -8.56 -12.64 -1.36
C THR A 216 -9.68 -13.56 -0.89
N LYS A 217 -10.72 -13.00 -0.23
CA LYS A 217 -12.05 -13.55 -0.38
C LYS A 217 -12.15 -13.59 -1.88
N THR A 218 -12.09 -14.79 -2.42
CA THR A 218 -12.08 -15.08 -3.83
C THR A 218 -12.95 -14.05 -4.52
N LYS A 219 -12.34 -12.92 -4.92
CA LYS A 219 -12.99 -12.01 -5.85
C LYS A 219 -13.23 -12.92 -7.03
N ASP A 220 -14.48 -13.20 -7.31
CA ASP A 220 -14.91 -13.98 -8.44
C ASP A 220 -14.12 -13.52 -9.65
N ILE A 221 -13.04 -14.24 -9.94
CA ILE A 221 -12.24 -13.96 -11.12
C ILE A 221 -13.10 -14.46 -12.26
N THR A 222 -13.67 -13.53 -13.00
CA THR A 222 -14.42 -13.85 -14.19
C THR A 222 -13.55 -14.70 -15.10
N GLY A 223 -13.96 -15.95 -15.32
CA GLY A 223 -13.25 -16.92 -16.15
C GLY A 223 -14.19 -17.49 -17.23
N GLY A 224 -13.70 -18.45 -18.01
CA GLY A 224 -14.48 -19.13 -19.04
C GLY A 224 -14.95 -18.20 -20.16
N LEU A 225 -16.09 -18.51 -20.75
CA LEU A 225 -16.67 -17.75 -21.87
C LEU A 225 -16.96 -16.27 -21.56
N PRO A 226 -17.48 -15.90 -20.38
CA PRO A 226 -17.67 -14.48 -20.05
C PRO A 226 -16.37 -13.67 -20.11
N ARG A 227 -15.24 -14.24 -19.69
CA ARG A 227 -13.94 -13.56 -19.75
C ARG A 227 -13.47 -13.38 -21.19
N VAL A 228 -13.70 -14.38 -22.04
CA VAL A 228 -13.39 -14.28 -23.49
C VAL A 228 -14.17 -13.13 -24.11
N ALA A 229 -15.48 -13.03 -23.83
CA ALA A 229 -16.30 -11.92 -24.30
C ALA A 229 -15.81 -10.55 -23.84
N GLU A 230 -15.45 -10.40 -22.57
CA GLU A 230 -14.87 -9.15 -22.03
C GLU A 230 -13.58 -8.74 -22.76
N LEU A 231 -12.70 -9.71 -23.05
CA LEU A 231 -11.43 -9.45 -23.75
C LEU A 231 -11.66 -9.02 -25.21
N PHE A 232 -12.57 -9.70 -25.94
CA PHE A 232 -12.89 -9.31 -27.30
C PHE A 232 -13.62 -7.98 -27.42
N GLU A 233 -14.47 -7.65 -26.46
CA GLU A 233 -15.15 -6.35 -26.40
C GLU A 233 -14.26 -5.23 -25.86
N ALA A 234 -13.04 -5.54 -25.39
CA ALA A 234 -12.11 -4.60 -24.77
C ALA A 234 -12.77 -3.76 -23.66
N ARG A 235 -13.60 -4.39 -22.81
CA ARG A 235 -14.28 -3.72 -21.70
C ARG A 235 -13.28 -3.18 -20.70
N LYS A 236 -13.51 -1.94 -20.28
CA LYS A 236 -12.71 -1.34 -19.19
C LYS A 236 -13.04 -2.00 -17.85
N ALA A 237 -12.02 -2.20 -17.01
CA ALA A 237 -12.23 -2.68 -15.65
C ALA A 237 -13.13 -1.71 -14.85
N LYS A 238 -14.03 -2.25 -14.02
CA LYS A 238 -14.96 -1.46 -13.20
C LYS A 238 -14.23 -0.56 -12.21
N ASP A 239 -13.17 -1.09 -11.59
CA ASP A 239 -12.31 -0.41 -10.61
C ASP A 239 -10.86 -0.44 -11.09
N SER A 240 -10.57 0.34 -12.13
CA SER A 240 -9.20 0.45 -12.64
C SER A 240 -8.33 1.29 -11.71
N ALA A 241 -7.08 0.86 -11.52
CA ALA A 241 -6.06 1.69 -10.90
C ALA A 241 -5.69 2.87 -11.81
N ILE A 242 -5.29 3.98 -11.21
CA ILE A 242 -4.72 5.10 -11.95
C ILE A 242 -3.21 4.82 -12.08
N ILE A 243 -2.73 4.78 -13.30
CA ILE A 243 -1.34 4.41 -13.63
C ILE A 243 -0.64 5.63 -14.20
N ALA A 244 0.63 5.81 -13.83
CA ALA A 244 1.46 6.87 -14.36
C ALA A 244 1.78 6.66 -15.85
N GLU A 245 1.57 7.69 -16.66
CA GLU A 245 1.87 7.64 -18.10
C GLU A 245 3.33 7.98 -18.40
N ASN A 246 3.97 8.74 -17.51
CA ASN A 246 5.36 9.19 -17.66
C ASN A 246 6.16 8.93 -16.38
N ASP A 247 7.48 8.81 -16.55
CA ASP A 247 8.43 8.81 -15.44
C ASP A 247 8.53 10.21 -14.87
N GLY A 248 8.62 10.36 -13.54
CA GLY A 248 8.76 11.68 -12.95
C GLY A 248 8.65 11.72 -11.45
N SER A 249 8.62 12.92 -10.89
CA SER A 249 8.43 13.16 -9.46
C SER A 249 6.97 13.50 -9.15
N VAL A 250 6.45 12.96 -8.07
CA VAL A 250 5.06 13.17 -7.63
C VAL A 250 4.93 14.48 -6.87
N ILE A 251 3.98 15.33 -7.27
CA ILE A 251 3.63 16.57 -6.60
C ILE A 251 2.14 16.56 -6.26
N PHE A 252 1.81 16.74 -4.98
CA PHE A 252 0.42 16.90 -4.55
C PHE A 252 -0.03 18.35 -4.71
N GLY A 253 -1.05 18.54 -5.53
CA GLY A 253 -1.68 19.84 -5.71
C GLY A 253 -2.87 20.06 -4.78
N LYS A 254 -3.50 21.24 -4.90
CA LYS A 254 -4.71 21.58 -4.14
C LYS A 254 -5.86 20.63 -4.46
N GLU A 255 -6.68 20.36 -3.47
CA GLU A 255 -7.90 19.58 -3.65
C GLU A 255 -8.91 20.32 -4.53
N VAL A 256 -9.53 19.61 -5.46
CA VAL A 256 -10.53 20.13 -6.37
C VAL A 256 -11.79 19.24 -6.29
N ARG A 257 -12.91 19.82 -5.86
CA ARG A 257 -14.23 19.15 -5.78
C ARG A 257 -14.17 17.77 -5.10
N GLY A 258 -13.47 17.69 -3.96
CA GLY A 258 -13.37 16.43 -3.19
C GLY A 258 -12.41 15.39 -3.78
N LYS A 259 -11.60 15.76 -4.76
CA LYS A 259 -10.54 14.93 -5.34
C LYS A 259 -9.17 15.55 -5.07
N GLN A 260 -8.19 14.73 -4.76
CA GLN A 260 -6.81 15.14 -4.63
C GLN A 260 -6.20 15.26 -6.03
N ARG A 261 -5.60 16.41 -6.34
CA ARG A 261 -4.81 16.55 -7.57
C ARG A 261 -3.42 15.98 -7.31
N VAL A 262 -2.99 15.08 -8.16
CA VAL A 262 -1.62 14.55 -8.19
C VAL A 262 -1.03 14.88 -9.54
N THR A 263 0.10 15.57 -9.54
CA THR A 263 0.83 15.94 -10.75
C THR A 263 2.15 15.18 -10.78
N ILE A 264 2.50 14.64 -11.91
CA ILE A 264 3.79 13.99 -12.17
C ILE A 264 4.58 14.94 -13.05
N GLU A 265 5.72 15.36 -12.56
CA GLU A 265 6.66 16.21 -13.30
C GLU A 265 7.79 15.36 -13.83
N ALA A 266 7.84 15.23 -15.16
CA ALA A 266 8.90 14.52 -15.86
C ALA A 266 10.16 15.38 -15.95
N GLY A 267 11.33 14.75 -16.06
CA GLY A 267 12.61 15.44 -16.14
C GLY A 267 12.78 16.36 -17.36
N ASN A 268 11.93 16.23 -18.38
CA ASN A 268 11.87 17.08 -19.56
C ASN A 268 10.92 18.29 -19.40
N GLY A 269 10.31 18.47 -18.23
CA GLY A 269 9.37 19.54 -17.94
C GLY A 269 7.92 19.27 -18.30
N ASP A 270 7.61 18.10 -18.87
CA ASP A 270 6.22 17.68 -19.12
C ASP A 270 5.53 17.34 -17.80
N THR A 271 4.26 17.76 -17.68
CA THR A 271 3.47 17.52 -16.48
C THR A 271 2.19 16.75 -16.81
N SER A 272 1.96 15.65 -16.10
CA SER A 272 0.72 14.87 -16.19
C SER A 272 -0.08 15.03 -14.88
N SER A 273 -1.35 15.42 -14.97
CA SER A 273 -2.21 15.67 -13.81
C SER A 273 -3.33 14.65 -13.69
N TYR A 274 -3.48 14.06 -12.50
CA TYR A 274 -4.51 13.07 -12.18
C TYR A 274 -5.37 13.59 -11.03
N LEU A 275 -6.68 13.32 -11.09
CA LEU A 275 -7.62 13.66 -10.02
C LEU A 275 -8.06 12.37 -9.32
N ILE A 276 -7.56 12.14 -8.12
CA ILE A 276 -7.79 10.93 -7.34
C ILE A 276 -8.89 11.19 -6.30
N PRO A 277 -9.97 10.40 -6.25
CA PRO A 277 -11.00 10.53 -5.22
C PRO A 277 -10.42 10.31 -3.82
N LYS A 278 -10.90 11.06 -2.82
CA LYS A 278 -10.42 10.97 -1.42
C LYS A 278 -10.50 9.57 -0.78
N GLY A 279 -11.39 8.72 -1.27
CA GLY A 279 -11.54 7.34 -0.78
C GLY A 279 -10.56 6.34 -1.39
N LYS A 280 -9.71 6.77 -2.33
CA LYS A 280 -8.67 5.92 -2.91
C LYS A 280 -7.35 6.15 -2.20
N HIS A 281 -6.63 5.05 -1.97
CA HIS A 281 -5.32 5.09 -1.35
C HIS A 281 -4.27 5.48 -2.40
N ILE A 282 -3.44 6.49 -2.08
CA ILE A 282 -2.34 6.92 -2.93
C ILE A 282 -1.07 6.19 -2.48
N ASN A 283 -0.42 5.53 -3.42
CA ASN A 283 0.74 4.67 -3.14
C ASN A 283 2.08 5.41 -3.08
N PHE A 284 2.11 6.72 -3.25
CA PHE A 284 3.32 7.52 -3.32
C PHE A 284 3.28 8.70 -2.37
N ASN A 285 4.46 9.13 -1.93
CA ASN A 285 4.64 10.35 -1.15
C ASN A 285 5.03 11.52 -2.06
N GLN A 286 4.90 12.74 -1.53
CA GLN A 286 5.34 13.94 -2.23
C GLN A 286 6.85 13.89 -2.53
N GLY A 287 7.24 14.25 -3.74
CA GLY A 287 8.64 14.27 -4.18
C GLY A 287 9.21 12.89 -4.53
N GLU A 288 8.45 11.82 -4.38
CA GLU A 288 8.90 10.48 -4.73
C GLU A 288 9.01 10.32 -6.25
N LYS A 289 10.09 9.67 -6.70
CA LYS A 289 10.29 9.36 -8.12
C LYS A 289 9.54 8.09 -8.48
N ILE A 290 8.73 8.17 -9.51
CA ILE A 290 7.96 7.04 -10.04
C ILE A 290 8.35 6.76 -11.48
N LYS A 291 8.13 5.51 -11.89
CA LYS A 291 8.29 5.06 -13.28
C LYS A 291 6.91 4.89 -13.93
N LYS A 292 6.87 4.98 -15.24
CA LYS A 292 5.70 4.68 -16.06
C LYS A 292 5.20 3.25 -15.79
N GLY A 293 3.85 3.09 -15.64
CA GLY A 293 3.22 1.80 -15.35
C GLY A 293 3.21 1.45 -13.88
#